data_983ab6b95e1ad7e8468ae14e188e59ec
#
_entry.id   983ab6b95e1ad7e8468ae14e188e59ec
#
_cell.length_a   1.000
_cell.length_b   1.000
_cell.length_c   1.000
_cell.angle_alpha   90.00
_cell.angle_beta   90.00
_cell.angle_gamma   90.00
#
_symmetry.space_group_name_H-M   'P 1'
#
loop_
_entity.id
_entity.type
_entity.pdbx_description
1 polymer ?
#
loop_
_entity_poly.entity_id
_entity_poly.type
_entity_poly.pdbx_seq_one_letter_code
_entity_poly.pdbx_strand_id
1 'polypeptide(L)'
;MDSVADPPAEDAVNFGEDITDPLNRFDVRWQIRTLPDAMAESGQVLDDRRAETLTLRSDLLFFPKPNQLALRVDLPLMWSNKPSSDNPRGQTEFGLSDLLVQAAYLRTIDARWAAAIGMRTIFPTATGEAFGTGKLQLAPTIAVRAELPEISPGSNVGLIVRQFVSVAGDSSRSNINKLGLEPFLNVGLPKQWLVNSSPKMTYDLYTEKWFVPLDVMVGKKFGTRWVTSLEYQYGLVGSSDNYKYWLEARVGYFF
;
A
#
# COMPACT_ATOMS: atom_id res chain seq x y z
N MET A 1 27.40 -45.61 1.66
CA MET A 1 26.82 -44.53 0.84
C MET A 1 25.88 -43.79 1.77
N ASP A 2 26.41 -42.80 2.45
CA ASP A 2 25.61 -41.96 3.34
C ASP A 2 24.70 -41.10 2.48
N SER A 3 23.38 -41.25 2.63
CA SER A 3 22.39 -40.36 2.02
C SER A 3 22.60 -38.98 2.65
N VAL A 4 23.16 -38.06 1.90
CA VAL A 4 23.13 -36.64 2.24
C VAL A 4 21.64 -36.30 2.31
N ALA A 5 21.15 -36.07 3.52
CA ALA A 5 19.78 -35.56 3.70
C ALA A 5 19.69 -34.23 2.96
N ASP A 6 18.71 -34.12 2.08
CA ASP A 6 18.41 -32.85 1.43
C ASP A 6 18.25 -31.78 2.53
N PRO A 7 18.85 -30.58 2.34
CA PRO A 7 18.66 -29.50 3.28
C PRO A 7 17.14 -29.24 3.42
N PRO A 8 16.64 -28.97 4.62
CA PRO A 8 15.23 -28.69 4.83
C PRO A 8 14.82 -27.59 3.88
N ALA A 9 13.71 -27.80 3.15
CA ALA A 9 13.16 -26.83 2.23
C ALA A 9 13.07 -25.47 2.98
N GLU A 10 13.78 -24.45 2.47
CA GLU A 10 13.67 -23.10 3.04
C GLU A 10 12.18 -22.72 3.03
N ASP A 11 11.63 -22.40 4.19
CA ASP A 11 10.23 -22.03 4.33
C ASP A 11 9.91 -20.88 3.38
N ALA A 12 8.81 -21.01 2.63
CA ALA A 12 8.32 -19.99 1.72
C ALA A 12 8.22 -18.65 2.42
N VAL A 13 8.88 -17.63 1.85
CA VAL A 13 8.98 -16.30 2.50
C VAL A 13 7.71 -15.51 2.24
N ASN A 14 6.87 -15.33 3.26
CA ASN A 14 5.72 -14.45 3.22
C ASN A 14 5.99 -13.22 4.10
N PHE A 15 5.85 -12.02 3.53
CA PHE A 15 6.02 -10.73 4.21
C PHE A 15 4.69 -10.10 4.63
N GLY A 16 3.57 -10.78 4.38
CA GLY A 16 2.23 -10.31 4.67
C GLY A 16 1.76 -9.14 3.80
N GLU A 17 2.44 -8.81 2.70
CA GLU A 17 2.00 -7.74 1.80
C GLU A 17 0.83 -8.16 0.92
N ASP A 18 0.75 -9.44 0.60
CA ASP A 18 -0.29 -10.02 -0.21
C ASP A 18 -1.64 -10.04 0.54
N ILE A 19 -2.64 -9.36 -0.01
CA ILE A 19 -3.99 -9.34 0.55
C ILE A 19 -4.65 -10.74 0.58
N THR A 20 -4.19 -11.68 -0.24
CA THR A 20 -4.74 -13.04 -0.31
C THR A 20 -4.07 -14.02 0.66
N ASP A 21 -2.96 -13.61 1.30
CA ASP A 21 -2.23 -14.37 2.32
C ASP A 21 -1.60 -13.45 3.39
N PRO A 22 -2.40 -12.60 4.04
CA PRO A 22 -1.91 -11.71 5.07
C PRO A 22 -1.46 -12.50 6.31
N LEU A 23 -0.69 -11.84 7.17
CA LEU A 23 -0.22 -12.38 8.45
C LEU A 23 -0.71 -11.46 9.59
N ASN A 24 -0.90 -12.03 10.77
CA ASN A 24 -1.06 -11.22 11.99
C ASN A 24 0.20 -10.41 12.21
N ARG A 25 0.10 -9.09 12.19
CA ARG A 25 1.28 -8.22 12.26
C ARG A 25 0.97 -6.82 12.77
N PHE A 26 2.02 -6.18 13.21
CA PHE A 26 2.10 -4.75 13.43
C PHE A 26 3.27 -4.19 12.64
N ASP A 27 3.04 -3.13 11.84
CA ASP A 27 4.08 -2.45 11.06
C ASP A 27 4.19 -0.99 11.45
N VAL A 28 5.43 -0.52 11.45
CA VAL A 28 5.76 0.91 11.37
C VAL A 28 6.33 1.17 9.98
N ARG A 29 5.73 2.12 9.25
CA ARG A 29 6.09 2.47 7.88
C ARG A 29 6.38 3.95 7.79
N TRP A 30 7.57 4.29 7.34
CA TRP A 30 7.97 5.65 7.02
C TRP A 30 7.96 5.84 5.52
N GLN A 31 7.19 6.81 5.03
CA GLN A 31 7.02 7.10 3.62
C GLN A 31 7.43 8.54 3.33
N ILE A 32 8.12 8.75 2.23
CA ILE A 32 8.44 10.07 1.69
C ILE A 32 7.97 10.10 0.25
N ARG A 33 7.23 11.15 -0.13
CA ARG A 33 6.80 11.34 -1.51
C ARG A 33 6.94 12.80 -1.93
N THR A 34 7.29 13.03 -3.19
CA THR A 34 7.12 14.35 -3.81
C THR A 34 5.65 14.66 -3.97
N LEU A 35 5.30 15.93 -3.85
CA LEU A 35 3.97 16.41 -4.20
C LEU A 35 4.04 17.13 -5.55
N PRO A 36 2.91 17.22 -6.29
CA PRO A 36 2.84 18.04 -7.50
C PRO A 36 3.19 19.50 -7.21
N ASP A 37 3.83 20.18 -8.16
CA ASP A 37 4.08 21.60 -8.07
C ASP A 37 2.77 22.37 -7.87
N ALA A 38 2.81 23.46 -7.13
CA ALA A 38 1.66 24.33 -6.92
C ALA A 38 2.08 25.81 -7.05
N MET A 39 1.12 26.64 -7.40
CA MET A 39 1.30 28.09 -7.34
C MET A 39 0.83 28.62 -5.98
N ALA A 40 1.69 29.41 -5.33
CA ALA A 40 1.28 30.19 -4.17
C ALA A 40 0.36 31.34 -4.61
N GLU A 41 -0.41 31.92 -3.67
CA GLU A 41 -1.24 33.11 -3.95
C GLU A 41 -0.42 34.29 -4.50
N SER A 42 0.86 34.37 -4.16
CA SER A 42 1.82 35.37 -4.67
C SER A 42 2.21 35.17 -6.15
N GLY A 43 1.75 34.09 -6.82
CA GLY A 43 2.17 33.70 -8.16
C GLY A 43 3.53 32.99 -8.21
N GLN A 44 4.16 32.72 -7.06
CA GLN A 44 5.42 31.98 -6.98
C GLN A 44 5.12 30.46 -7.18
N VAL A 45 5.91 29.82 -8.04
CA VAL A 45 5.87 28.35 -8.15
C VAL A 45 6.51 27.76 -6.90
N LEU A 46 5.79 26.90 -6.21
CA LEU A 46 6.27 26.09 -5.10
C LEU A 46 6.69 24.73 -5.70
N ASP A 47 7.95 24.62 -5.99
CA ASP A 47 8.64 23.37 -6.30
C ASP A 47 9.15 22.70 -5.00
N ASP A 48 9.81 21.56 -5.09
CA ASP A 48 10.37 20.81 -3.95
C ASP A 48 9.35 20.50 -2.82
N ARG A 49 8.10 20.26 -3.20
CA ARG A 49 7.04 19.92 -2.26
C ARG A 49 7.07 18.44 -1.96
N ARG A 50 6.92 18.13 -0.66
CA ARG A 50 6.94 16.74 -0.18
C ARG A 50 5.92 16.48 0.92
N ALA A 51 5.56 15.23 1.05
CA ALA A 51 4.85 14.72 2.21
C ALA A 51 5.62 13.54 2.78
N GLU A 52 5.77 13.53 4.09
CA GLU A 52 6.31 12.41 4.86
C GLU A 52 5.18 11.83 5.70
N THR A 53 5.08 10.51 5.76
CA THR A 53 4.01 9.84 6.50
C THR A 53 4.58 8.71 7.33
N LEU A 54 4.29 8.72 8.63
CA LEU A 54 4.51 7.60 9.51
C LEU A 54 3.19 6.85 9.68
N THR A 55 3.09 5.65 9.14
CA THR A 55 1.88 4.82 9.26
C THR A 55 2.09 3.71 10.27
N LEU A 56 1.22 3.68 11.27
CA LEU A 56 1.06 2.52 12.16
C LEU A 56 0.00 1.62 11.56
N ARG A 57 0.39 0.40 11.18
CA ARG A 57 -0.52 -0.58 10.56
C ARG A 57 -0.66 -1.81 11.44
N SER A 58 -1.87 -2.29 11.60
CA SER A 58 -2.17 -3.59 12.19
C SER A 58 -2.98 -4.44 11.22
N ASP A 59 -2.55 -5.67 11.01
CA ASP A 59 -3.31 -6.70 10.29
C ASP A 59 -3.66 -7.82 11.25
N LEU A 60 -4.94 -8.18 11.33
CA LEU A 60 -5.47 -9.25 12.15
C LEU A 60 -6.19 -10.28 11.27
N LEU A 61 -5.87 -11.54 11.50
CA LEU A 61 -6.52 -12.67 10.83
C LEU A 61 -7.43 -13.40 11.79
N PHE A 62 -8.61 -13.73 11.30
CA PHE A 62 -9.60 -14.55 11.98
C PHE A 62 -9.87 -15.78 11.13
N PHE A 63 -10.07 -16.90 11.81
CA PHE A 63 -10.32 -18.23 11.23
C PHE A 63 -9.11 -18.83 10.51
N PRO A 64 -9.01 -20.18 10.49
CA PRO A 64 -7.94 -20.87 9.77
C PRO A 64 -8.24 -20.95 8.26
N LYS A 65 -7.19 -21.21 7.48
CA LYS A 65 -7.35 -21.62 6.07
C LYS A 65 -8.29 -22.83 5.98
N PRO A 66 -9.06 -22.98 4.89
CA PRO A 66 -8.98 -22.22 3.64
C PRO A 66 -9.80 -20.93 3.61
N ASN A 67 -10.58 -20.62 4.66
CA ASN A 67 -11.50 -19.46 4.70
C ASN A 67 -11.07 -18.56 5.84
N GLN A 68 -10.59 -17.39 5.54
CA GLN A 68 -10.10 -16.43 6.52
C GLN A 68 -10.81 -15.08 6.39
N LEU A 69 -10.92 -14.36 7.48
CA LEU A 69 -11.29 -12.95 7.49
C LEU A 69 -10.06 -12.15 7.94
N ALA A 70 -9.68 -11.13 7.17
CA ALA A 70 -8.62 -10.20 7.52
C ALA A 70 -9.19 -8.83 7.83
N LEU A 71 -8.68 -8.21 8.89
CA LEU A 71 -8.95 -6.82 9.25
C LEU A 71 -7.63 -6.06 9.26
N ARG A 72 -7.56 -4.95 8.52
CA ARG A 72 -6.44 -4.01 8.52
C ARG A 72 -6.88 -2.65 9.04
N VAL A 73 -6.04 -2.06 9.86
CA VAL A 73 -6.19 -0.67 10.30
C VAL A 73 -4.87 0.05 10.06
N ASP A 74 -4.92 1.18 9.34
CA ASP A 74 -3.78 2.08 9.14
C ASP A 74 -4.08 3.43 9.82
N LEU A 75 -3.20 3.85 10.74
CA LEU A 75 -3.22 5.16 11.36
C LEU A 75 -2.04 5.99 10.86
N PRO A 76 -2.23 6.92 9.91
CA PRO A 76 -1.15 7.70 9.34
C PRO A 76 -0.98 9.05 10.05
N LEU A 77 0.26 9.34 10.42
CA LEU A 77 0.75 10.63 10.91
C LEU A 77 1.53 11.28 9.76
N MET A 78 1.25 12.54 9.43
CA MET A 78 1.80 13.17 8.23
C MET A 78 2.45 14.51 8.52
N TRP A 79 3.62 14.73 7.91
CA TRP A 79 4.26 16.03 7.74
C TRP A 79 4.11 16.43 6.27
N SER A 80 3.62 17.62 6.00
CA SER A 80 3.36 18.06 4.64
C SER A 80 3.59 19.55 4.49
N ASN A 81 4.20 19.95 3.40
CA ASN A 81 4.30 21.35 2.98
C ASN A 81 3.33 21.66 1.82
N LYS A 82 2.22 20.92 1.75
CA LYS A 82 1.15 21.17 0.79
C LYS A 82 0.42 22.48 1.17
N PRO A 83 0.32 23.48 0.28
CA PRO A 83 -0.49 24.66 0.54
C PRO A 83 -1.96 24.30 0.77
N SER A 84 -2.60 25.01 1.68
CA SER A 84 -4.03 24.93 1.99
C SER A 84 -4.55 26.32 2.33
N SER A 85 -5.86 26.44 2.57
CA SER A 85 -6.48 27.69 3.02
C SER A 85 -5.82 28.24 4.30
N ASP A 86 -5.44 27.35 5.21
CA ASP A 86 -4.83 27.69 6.50
C ASP A 86 -3.29 27.82 6.41
N ASN A 87 -2.69 27.29 5.36
CA ASN A 87 -1.24 27.30 5.10
C ASN A 87 -0.92 27.72 3.65
N PRO A 88 -1.24 28.95 3.24
CA PRO A 88 -1.06 29.37 1.84
C PRO A 88 0.41 29.47 1.41
N ARG A 89 1.35 29.54 2.37
CA ARG A 89 2.80 29.59 2.11
C ARG A 89 3.43 28.20 1.96
N GLY A 90 2.67 27.11 2.23
CA GLY A 90 3.19 25.75 2.15
C GLY A 90 4.33 25.50 3.16
N GLN A 91 4.21 25.99 4.38
CA GLN A 91 5.13 25.63 5.47
C GLN A 91 4.90 24.15 5.83
N THR A 92 5.94 23.50 6.36
CA THR A 92 5.77 22.11 6.81
C THR A 92 4.93 22.09 8.08
N GLU A 93 3.80 21.42 8.02
CA GLU A 93 2.87 21.19 9.12
C GLU A 93 2.79 19.71 9.45
N PHE A 94 2.36 19.41 10.67
CA PHE A 94 2.15 18.06 11.17
C PHE A 94 0.67 17.84 11.53
N GLY A 95 0.13 16.68 11.17
CA GLY A 95 -1.22 16.30 11.53
C GLY A 95 -1.50 14.80 11.35
N LEU A 96 -2.69 14.40 11.76
CA LEU A 96 -3.25 13.09 11.42
C LEU A 96 -3.76 13.12 9.98
N SER A 97 -3.56 12.05 9.24
CA SER A 97 -4.19 11.84 7.94
C SER A 97 -5.46 10.99 8.07
N ASP A 98 -6.07 10.65 6.94
CA ASP A 98 -7.31 9.87 6.90
C ASP A 98 -7.08 8.44 7.38
N LEU A 99 -7.84 8.00 8.41
CA LEU A 99 -7.82 6.62 8.92
C LEU A 99 -8.31 5.66 7.84
N LEU A 100 -7.60 4.55 7.68
CA LEU A 100 -7.99 3.49 6.77
C LEU A 100 -8.34 2.22 7.56
N VAL A 101 -9.50 1.65 7.26
CA VAL A 101 -9.92 0.32 7.73
C VAL A 101 -10.24 -0.54 6.52
N GLN A 102 -9.74 -1.77 6.48
CA GLN A 102 -10.04 -2.72 5.42
C GLN A 102 -10.44 -4.06 6.03
N ALA A 103 -11.57 -4.60 5.59
CA ALA A 103 -11.99 -5.97 5.87
C ALA A 103 -11.98 -6.76 4.57
N ALA A 104 -11.48 -8.00 4.60
CA ALA A 104 -11.44 -8.87 3.43
C ALA A 104 -11.69 -10.32 3.82
N TYR A 105 -12.55 -11.00 3.05
CA TYR A 105 -12.70 -12.44 3.08
C TYR A 105 -11.73 -13.05 2.07
N LEU A 106 -10.97 -14.04 2.54
CA LEU A 106 -9.94 -14.72 1.77
C LEU A 106 -10.29 -16.19 1.65
N ARG A 107 -10.02 -16.76 0.47
CA ARG A 107 -10.18 -18.17 0.21
C ARG A 107 -8.95 -18.73 -0.48
N THR A 108 -8.30 -19.69 0.15
CA THR A 108 -7.38 -20.58 -0.51
C THR A 108 -8.21 -21.60 -1.31
N ILE A 109 -8.09 -21.56 -2.63
CA ILE A 109 -8.88 -22.41 -3.55
C ILE A 109 -8.24 -23.79 -3.65
N ASP A 110 -6.93 -23.80 -3.90
CA ASP A 110 -6.09 -25.01 -3.97
C ASP A 110 -4.62 -24.66 -3.62
N ALA A 111 -3.69 -25.55 -3.91
CA ALA A 111 -2.26 -25.35 -3.65
C ALA A 111 -1.66 -24.20 -4.48
N ARG A 112 -2.28 -23.80 -5.57
CA ARG A 112 -1.78 -22.79 -6.51
C ARG A 112 -2.54 -21.47 -6.42
N TRP A 113 -3.86 -21.52 -6.17
CA TRP A 113 -4.73 -20.36 -6.31
C TRP A 113 -5.34 -19.90 -4.99
N ALA A 114 -5.34 -18.60 -4.80
CA ALA A 114 -6.07 -17.93 -3.72
C ALA A 114 -6.79 -16.69 -4.27
N ALA A 115 -7.89 -16.33 -3.63
CA ALA A 115 -8.66 -15.14 -3.98
C ALA A 115 -9.12 -14.41 -2.72
N ALA A 116 -9.39 -13.10 -2.86
CA ALA A 116 -9.98 -12.29 -1.81
C ALA A 116 -11.04 -11.35 -2.36
N ILE A 117 -12.05 -11.08 -1.55
CA ILE A 117 -13.01 -10.01 -1.76
C ILE A 117 -13.08 -9.18 -0.48
N GLY A 118 -13.12 -7.86 -0.60
CA GLY A 118 -13.10 -7.01 0.58
C GLY A 118 -13.61 -5.61 0.32
N MET A 119 -13.64 -4.85 1.41
CA MET A 119 -13.98 -3.44 1.42
C MET A 119 -12.89 -2.67 2.17
N ARG A 120 -12.35 -1.66 1.54
CA ARG A 120 -11.51 -0.65 2.18
C ARG A 120 -12.35 0.60 2.40
N THR A 121 -12.31 1.14 3.59
CA THR A 121 -12.95 2.40 3.96
C THR A 121 -11.89 3.39 4.40
N ILE A 122 -11.91 4.59 3.83
CA ILE A 122 -11.03 5.69 4.22
C ILE A 122 -11.91 6.75 4.85
N PHE A 123 -11.70 7.00 6.14
CA PHE A 123 -12.49 7.95 6.92
C PHE A 123 -11.87 9.33 6.85
N PRO A 124 -12.67 10.41 6.70
CA PRO A 124 -12.16 11.78 6.66
C PRO A 124 -11.79 12.28 8.07
N THR A 125 -10.78 11.66 8.67
CA THR A 125 -10.32 11.95 10.04
C THR A 125 -9.10 12.86 10.09
N ALA A 126 -8.63 13.33 8.92
CA ALA A 126 -7.49 14.23 8.83
C ALA A 126 -7.73 15.53 9.62
N THR A 127 -6.69 16.00 10.32
CA THR A 127 -6.75 17.20 11.17
C THR A 127 -6.63 18.52 10.40
N GLY A 128 -6.43 18.45 9.08
CA GLY A 128 -6.34 19.60 8.20
C GLY A 128 -6.39 19.24 6.73
N GLU A 129 -6.62 20.24 5.87
CA GLU A 129 -6.75 20.05 4.42
C GLU A 129 -5.50 19.48 3.75
N ALA A 130 -4.33 19.78 4.28
CA ALA A 130 -3.06 19.29 3.76
C ALA A 130 -2.85 17.78 3.99
N PHE A 131 -3.58 17.17 4.95
CA PHE A 131 -3.33 15.82 5.44
C PHE A 131 -4.33 14.78 4.94
N GLY A 132 -5.46 15.19 4.38
CA GLY A 132 -6.50 14.26 3.92
C GLY A 132 -7.33 14.75 2.76
N THR A 133 -8.24 13.90 2.35
CA THR A 133 -9.14 14.19 1.22
C THR A 133 -10.41 14.91 1.64
N GLY A 134 -10.76 14.88 2.93
CA GLY A 134 -12.04 15.37 3.46
C GLY A 134 -13.25 14.54 3.02
N LYS A 135 -13.03 13.37 2.40
CA LYS A 135 -14.07 12.49 1.85
C LYS A 135 -14.08 11.13 2.52
N LEU A 136 -15.26 10.66 2.91
CA LEU A 136 -15.48 9.25 3.20
C LEU A 136 -15.43 8.47 1.89
N GLN A 137 -14.48 7.55 1.77
CA GLN A 137 -14.31 6.73 0.58
C GLN A 137 -14.58 5.26 0.89
N LEU A 138 -15.30 4.61 -0.02
CA LEU A 138 -15.42 3.17 -0.07
C LEU A 138 -14.62 2.64 -1.24
N ALA A 139 -13.90 1.54 -1.02
CA ALA A 139 -13.13 0.89 -2.07
C ALA A 139 -13.38 -0.63 -2.06
N PRO A 140 -14.48 -1.11 -2.69
CA PRO A 140 -14.65 -2.53 -2.96
C PRO A 140 -13.42 -3.05 -3.68
N THR A 141 -12.95 -4.22 -3.24
CA THR A 141 -11.69 -4.83 -3.65
C THR A 141 -11.89 -6.28 -4.00
N ILE A 142 -11.33 -6.70 -5.11
CA ILE A 142 -11.15 -8.11 -5.46
C ILE A 142 -9.68 -8.37 -5.71
N ALA A 143 -9.20 -9.57 -5.37
CA ALA A 143 -7.83 -9.98 -5.61
C ALA A 143 -7.77 -11.46 -5.97
N VAL A 144 -6.80 -11.79 -6.80
CA VAL A 144 -6.46 -13.17 -7.15
C VAL A 144 -4.95 -13.33 -7.16
N ARG A 145 -4.49 -14.50 -6.71
CA ARG A 145 -3.07 -14.86 -6.67
C ARG A 145 -2.87 -16.28 -7.20
N ALA A 146 -1.74 -16.47 -7.90
CA ALA A 146 -1.21 -17.76 -8.27
C ALA A 146 0.19 -17.95 -7.70
N GLU A 147 0.44 -19.07 -7.02
CA GLU A 147 1.79 -19.48 -6.60
C GLU A 147 2.64 -19.84 -7.82
N LEU A 148 3.92 -19.49 -7.74
CA LEU A 148 4.94 -19.75 -8.78
C LEU A 148 6.12 -20.54 -8.18
N PRO A 149 5.91 -21.75 -7.65
CA PRO A 149 6.96 -22.55 -7.04
C PRO A 149 8.07 -22.90 -8.03
N GLU A 150 7.78 -22.83 -9.34
CA GLU A 150 8.74 -23.04 -10.43
C GLU A 150 9.83 -21.96 -10.47
N ILE A 151 9.58 -20.77 -9.92
CA ILE A 151 10.57 -19.70 -9.81
C ILE A 151 11.40 -19.91 -8.54
N SER A 152 10.72 -19.92 -7.39
CA SER A 152 11.31 -20.22 -6.08
C SER A 152 10.21 -20.35 -5.01
N PRO A 153 10.48 -21.00 -3.87
CA PRO A 153 9.53 -21.09 -2.78
C PRO A 153 9.04 -19.71 -2.31
N GLY A 154 7.72 -19.53 -2.21
CA GLY A 154 7.08 -18.27 -1.83
C GLY A 154 6.96 -17.24 -2.95
N SER A 155 7.37 -17.59 -4.17
CA SER A 155 7.10 -16.73 -5.33
C SER A 155 5.63 -16.85 -5.75
N ASN A 156 5.05 -15.71 -6.09
CA ASN A 156 3.65 -15.65 -6.53
C ASN A 156 3.40 -14.41 -7.39
N VAL A 157 2.35 -14.46 -8.18
CA VAL A 157 1.88 -13.36 -9.03
C VAL A 157 0.38 -13.16 -8.80
N GLY A 158 -0.09 -11.95 -8.94
CA GLY A 158 -1.50 -11.69 -8.81
C GLY A 158 -1.92 -10.32 -9.28
N LEU A 159 -3.19 -10.04 -9.07
CA LEU A 159 -3.83 -8.78 -9.40
C LEU A 159 -4.82 -8.40 -8.30
N ILE A 160 -4.77 -7.13 -7.90
CA ILE A 160 -5.74 -6.51 -7.03
C ILE A 160 -6.46 -5.42 -7.83
N VAL A 161 -7.78 -5.44 -7.80
CA VAL A 161 -8.63 -4.41 -8.42
C VAL A 161 -9.44 -3.74 -7.32
N ARG A 162 -9.44 -2.39 -7.32
CA ARG A 162 -10.21 -1.57 -6.36
C ARG A 162 -10.92 -0.44 -7.08
N GLN A 163 -12.15 -0.15 -6.67
CA GLN A 163 -12.88 1.02 -7.13
C GLN A 163 -13.02 1.99 -5.97
N PHE A 164 -12.26 3.10 -5.97
CA PHE A 164 -12.35 4.14 -4.94
C PHE A 164 -13.48 5.10 -5.29
N VAL A 165 -14.48 5.22 -4.41
CA VAL A 165 -15.61 6.14 -4.59
C VAL A 165 -15.82 6.93 -3.32
N SER A 166 -15.91 8.26 -3.41
CA SER A 166 -16.35 9.11 -2.31
C SER A 166 -17.88 9.05 -2.20
N VAL A 167 -18.38 8.77 -0.98
CA VAL A 167 -19.82 8.62 -0.71
C VAL A 167 -20.36 9.70 0.22
N ALA A 168 -19.50 10.39 0.97
CA ALA A 168 -19.84 11.47 1.88
C ALA A 168 -18.60 12.34 2.17
N GLY A 169 -18.76 13.38 2.99
CA GLY A 169 -17.69 14.25 3.45
C GLY A 169 -17.89 15.70 3.04
N ASP A 170 -16.82 16.48 3.10
CA ASP A 170 -16.82 17.92 2.83
C ASP A 170 -17.22 18.22 1.36
N SER A 171 -18.29 18.99 1.17
CA SER A 171 -18.81 19.34 -0.18
C SER A 171 -17.89 20.29 -0.95
N SER A 172 -17.01 21.02 -0.28
CA SER A 172 -16.03 21.91 -0.92
C SER A 172 -14.85 21.15 -1.54
N ARG A 173 -14.66 19.88 -1.17
CA ARG A 173 -13.59 19.02 -1.67
C ARG A 173 -14.05 18.21 -2.87
N SER A 174 -13.14 17.98 -3.81
CA SER A 174 -13.43 17.21 -5.03
C SER A 174 -13.88 15.79 -4.72
N ASN A 175 -14.87 15.31 -5.45
CA ASN A 175 -15.29 13.92 -5.38
C ASN A 175 -14.22 12.99 -5.98
N ILE A 176 -14.20 11.76 -5.48
CA ILE A 176 -13.22 10.74 -5.87
C ILE A 176 -13.99 9.60 -6.55
N ASN A 177 -13.52 9.24 -7.74
CA ASN A 177 -13.98 8.06 -8.47
C ASN A 177 -12.80 7.51 -9.28
N LYS A 178 -12.06 6.54 -8.72
CA LYS A 178 -10.83 6.02 -9.31
C LYS A 178 -10.83 4.50 -9.35
N LEU A 179 -10.52 3.95 -10.51
CA LEU A 179 -10.19 2.54 -10.64
C LEU A 179 -8.71 2.34 -10.29
N GLY A 180 -8.44 1.47 -9.33
CA GLY A 180 -7.09 1.03 -8.95
C GLY A 180 -6.80 -0.37 -9.50
N LEU A 181 -5.68 -0.51 -10.18
CA LEU A 181 -5.14 -1.79 -10.64
C LEU A 181 -3.76 -1.97 -10.03
N GLU A 182 -3.54 -3.07 -9.34
CA GLU A 182 -2.29 -3.38 -8.64
C GLU A 182 -1.86 -4.81 -9.01
N PRO A 183 -1.25 -5.00 -10.21
CA PRO A 183 -0.59 -6.27 -10.50
C PRO A 183 0.59 -6.42 -9.55
N PHE A 184 0.85 -7.62 -9.06
CA PHE A 184 2.00 -7.85 -8.20
C PHE A 184 2.75 -9.11 -8.58
N LEU A 185 4.06 -9.08 -8.37
CA LEU A 185 4.98 -10.20 -8.47
C LEU A 185 5.84 -10.24 -7.22
N ASN A 186 5.80 -11.34 -6.51
CA ASN A 186 6.70 -11.63 -5.40
C ASN A 186 7.69 -12.69 -5.84
N VAL A 187 8.98 -12.50 -5.57
CA VAL A 187 10.03 -13.47 -5.82
C VAL A 187 10.77 -13.74 -4.51
N GLY A 188 10.57 -14.93 -3.95
CA GLY A 188 11.30 -15.40 -2.78
C GLY A 188 12.77 -15.65 -3.16
N LEU A 189 13.70 -15.22 -2.31
CA LEU A 189 15.13 -15.40 -2.49
C LEU A 189 15.72 -16.14 -1.28
N PRO A 190 16.90 -16.80 -1.44
CA PRO A 190 17.58 -17.47 -0.34
C PRO A 190 17.79 -16.55 0.87
N LYS A 191 17.95 -17.15 2.06
CA LYS A 191 18.21 -16.44 3.32
C LYS A 191 17.10 -15.45 3.70
N GLN A 192 15.85 -15.78 3.38
CA GLN A 192 14.64 -15.00 3.71
C GLN A 192 14.63 -13.58 3.13
N TRP A 193 15.19 -13.38 1.95
CA TRP A 193 15.00 -12.19 1.15
C TRP A 193 13.77 -12.31 0.26
N LEU A 194 13.16 -11.19 -0.07
CA LEU A 194 12.07 -11.08 -1.04
C LEU A 194 12.32 -9.85 -1.93
N VAL A 195 12.04 -10.01 -3.21
CA VAL A 195 11.84 -8.89 -4.13
C VAL A 195 10.37 -8.87 -4.54
N ASN A 196 9.75 -7.72 -4.48
CA ASN A 196 8.37 -7.51 -4.89
C ASN A 196 8.30 -6.33 -5.87
N SER A 197 7.38 -6.41 -6.80
CA SER A 197 6.89 -5.29 -7.60
C SER A 197 5.38 -5.30 -7.55
N SER A 198 4.79 -4.17 -7.12
CA SER A 198 3.34 -4.02 -6.96
C SER A 198 2.91 -2.59 -7.33
N PRO A 199 3.04 -2.20 -8.62
CA PRO A 199 2.71 -0.86 -9.07
C PRO A 199 1.23 -0.53 -8.83
N LYS A 200 0.98 0.50 -8.03
CA LYS A 200 -0.37 0.96 -7.65
C LYS A 200 -0.91 1.90 -8.74
N MET A 201 -1.28 1.33 -9.88
CA MET A 201 -1.82 2.08 -11.01
C MET A 201 -3.23 2.58 -10.69
N THR A 202 -3.56 3.80 -11.12
CA THR A 202 -4.93 4.33 -10.97
C THR A 202 -5.40 5.02 -12.24
N TYR A 203 -6.69 4.87 -12.55
CA TYR A 203 -7.40 5.62 -13.57
C TYR A 203 -8.46 6.47 -12.90
N ASP A 204 -8.35 7.78 -13.03
CA ASP A 204 -9.33 8.72 -12.49
C ASP A 204 -10.47 8.88 -13.50
N LEU A 205 -11.70 8.48 -13.12
CA LEU A 205 -12.87 8.49 -14.00
C LEU A 205 -13.45 9.90 -14.22
N TYR A 206 -13.09 10.89 -13.38
CA TYR A 206 -13.54 12.27 -13.59
C TYR A 206 -12.62 13.03 -14.52
N THR A 207 -11.31 12.80 -14.42
CA THR A 207 -10.32 13.51 -15.26
C THR A 207 -9.85 12.69 -16.45
N GLU A 208 -10.25 11.43 -16.53
CA GLU A 208 -9.89 10.47 -17.59
C GLU A 208 -8.36 10.28 -17.71
N LYS A 209 -7.64 10.38 -16.57
CA LYS A 209 -6.18 10.30 -16.54
C LYS A 209 -5.70 9.04 -15.85
N TRP A 210 -4.66 8.47 -16.42
CA TRP A 210 -3.89 7.39 -15.78
C TRP A 210 -2.77 7.95 -14.92
N PHE A 211 -2.55 7.28 -13.79
CA PHE A 211 -1.29 7.29 -13.06
C PHE A 211 -0.69 5.88 -13.09
N VAL A 212 0.55 5.76 -13.57
CA VAL A 212 1.25 4.48 -13.67
C VAL A 212 2.64 4.65 -13.07
N PRO A 213 2.93 4.08 -11.88
CA PRO A 213 4.27 4.07 -11.32
C PRO A 213 5.05 2.83 -11.78
N LEU A 214 6.38 2.94 -11.84
CA LEU A 214 7.29 1.82 -11.65
C LEU A 214 7.37 1.55 -10.15
N ASP A 215 7.45 0.28 -9.75
CA ASP A 215 7.52 -0.12 -8.35
C ASP A 215 8.52 -1.24 -8.15
N VAL A 216 9.34 -1.13 -7.11
CA VAL A 216 10.22 -2.20 -6.65
C VAL A 216 10.39 -2.13 -5.14
N MET A 217 10.22 -3.26 -4.47
CA MET A 217 10.47 -3.44 -3.04
C MET A 217 11.49 -4.58 -2.84
N VAL A 218 12.43 -4.36 -1.93
CA VAL A 218 13.33 -5.39 -1.42
C VAL A 218 13.12 -5.51 0.07
N GLY A 219 12.96 -6.72 0.56
CA GLY A 219 12.73 -6.96 1.96
C GLY A 219 13.49 -8.16 2.49
N LYS A 220 13.64 -8.21 3.80
CA LYS A 220 14.26 -9.33 4.52
C LYS A 220 13.49 -9.65 5.78
N LYS A 221 13.26 -10.94 6.00
CA LYS A 221 12.73 -11.48 7.25
C LYS A 221 13.88 -11.89 8.16
N PHE A 222 13.77 -11.60 9.44
CA PHE A 222 14.74 -11.95 10.47
C PHE A 222 14.09 -12.91 11.47
N GLY A 223 14.54 -14.15 11.44
CA GLY A 223 13.88 -15.24 12.16
C GLY A 223 12.44 -15.43 11.70
N THR A 224 11.53 -15.69 12.63
CA THR A 224 10.11 -15.95 12.31
C THR A 224 9.22 -14.72 12.44
N ARG A 225 9.67 -13.66 13.11
CA ARG A 225 8.79 -12.57 13.57
C ARG A 225 9.08 -11.19 13.00
N TRP A 226 10.32 -10.88 12.64
CA TRP A 226 10.68 -9.54 12.20
C TRP A 226 10.84 -9.46 10.70
N VAL A 227 10.40 -8.36 10.13
CA VAL A 227 10.59 -8.05 8.71
C VAL A 227 10.99 -6.59 8.55
N THR A 228 11.90 -6.33 7.60
CA THR A 228 12.20 -4.99 7.12
C THR A 228 12.07 -4.96 5.61
N SER A 229 11.64 -3.85 5.06
CA SER A 229 11.65 -3.64 3.62
C SER A 229 11.90 -2.17 3.26
N LEU A 230 12.41 -1.99 2.06
CA LEU A 230 12.55 -0.70 1.38
C LEU A 230 11.84 -0.81 0.04
N GLU A 231 10.90 0.09 -0.23
CA GLU A 231 10.13 0.16 -1.47
C GLU A 231 10.36 1.51 -2.13
N TYR A 232 10.57 1.51 -3.43
CA TYR A 232 10.72 2.70 -4.25
C TYR A 232 9.75 2.68 -5.40
N GLN A 233 9.08 3.82 -5.63
CA GLN A 233 8.20 4.00 -6.77
C GLN A 233 8.60 5.26 -7.55
N TYR A 234 8.46 5.19 -8.86
CA TYR A 234 8.67 6.31 -9.77
C TYR A 234 7.50 6.47 -10.72
N GLY A 235 6.86 7.64 -10.73
CA GLY A 235 5.73 7.93 -11.61
C GLY A 235 6.16 8.03 -13.07
N LEU A 236 5.81 7.04 -13.87
CA LEU A 236 6.06 7.01 -15.32
C LEU A 236 5.01 7.80 -16.10
N VAL A 237 3.75 7.71 -15.68
CA VAL A 237 2.61 8.40 -16.31
C VAL A 237 1.80 9.12 -15.23
N GLY A 238 1.37 10.36 -15.46
CA GLY A 238 0.52 11.13 -14.56
C GLY A 238 1.18 11.60 -13.28
N SER A 239 2.51 11.69 -13.25
CA SER A 239 3.26 12.13 -12.07
C SER A 239 3.00 13.60 -11.72
N SER A 240 2.60 14.44 -12.68
CA SER A 240 2.23 15.84 -12.43
C SER A 240 1.03 16.02 -11.50
N ASP A 241 0.13 15.03 -11.46
CA ASP A 241 -1.10 15.08 -10.66
C ASP A 241 -1.02 14.22 -9.39
N ASN A 242 0.08 13.44 -9.20
CA ASN A 242 0.26 12.52 -8.08
C ASN A 242 1.61 12.71 -7.39
N TYR A 243 2.59 11.87 -7.67
CA TYR A 243 3.96 12.00 -7.19
C TYR A 243 4.95 11.61 -8.28
N LYS A 244 6.14 12.21 -8.24
CA LYS A 244 7.23 11.82 -9.13
C LYS A 244 7.99 10.61 -8.58
N TYR A 245 8.31 10.66 -7.29
CA TYR A 245 8.88 9.51 -6.57
C TYR A 245 8.24 9.35 -5.19
N TRP A 246 8.28 8.11 -4.72
CA TRP A 246 7.83 7.70 -3.42
C TRP A 246 8.79 6.63 -2.88
N LEU A 247 9.15 6.75 -1.62
CA LEU A 247 10.02 5.83 -0.90
C LEU A 247 9.33 5.40 0.39
N GLU A 248 9.37 4.10 0.70
CA GLU A 248 8.90 3.57 1.98
C GLU A 248 9.98 2.72 2.63
N ALA A 249 10.24 2.96 3.91
CA ALA A 249 10.95 2.06 4.79
C ALA A 249 9.96 1.44 5.79
N ARG A 250 10.04 0.14 5.99
CA ARG A 250 9.15 -0.62 6.86
C ARG A 250 9.92 -1.45 7.86
N VAL A 251 9.41 -1.50 9.09
CA VAL A 251 9.71 -2.50 10.10
C VAL A 251 8.41 -3.14 10.55
N GLY A 252 8.32 -4.46 10.49
CA GLY A 252 7.12 -5.21 10.86
C GLY A 252 7.43 -6.33 11.86
N TYR A 253 6.45 -6.62 12.70
CA TYR A 253 6.48 -7.71 13.67
C TYR A 253 5.27 -8.62 13.45
N PHE A 254 5.52 -9.92 13.30
CA PHE A 254 4.50 -10.98 13.18
C PHE A 254 4.25 -11.65 14.54
N PHE A 255 2.98 -11.89 14.88
CA PHE A 255 2.58 -12.52 16.15
C PHE A 255 1.48 -13.58 15.98
#